data_155282d5f0c999002622130db669bfce
#
_entry.id   155282d5f0c999002622130db669bfce
#
_cell.length_a   1.000
_cell.length_b   1.000
_cell.length_c   1.000
_cell.angle_alpha   90.00
_cell.angle_beta   90.00
_cell.angle_gamma   90.00
#
_symmetry.space_group_name_H-M   'P 1'
#
loop_
_entity.id
_entity.type
_entity.pdbx_description
1 polymer ?
#
loop_
_entity_poly.entity_id
_entity_poly.type
_entity_poly.pdbx_seq_one_letter_code
_entity_poly.pdbx_strand_id
1 'polypeptide(L)'
;MNLEIIQWLALALCVTASTDGSPGDPDFYNTVADIYSGPDCGEESFVWADPIFGRGGNCQPLDRHGNTPDILSYRPTDIYPDCIVTLYTDTECKSTPYPAEVNQCVQAGIPFVSAFVQCPFSIGS
;
A
#
# COMPACT_ATOMS: atom_id res chain seq x y z
N MET A 1 0.78 -34.12 33.32
CA MET A 1 0.98 -34.68 32.16
C MET A 1 0.38 -33.99 31.01
N ASN A 2 -0.85 -33.93 30.86
CA ASN A 2 -1.45 -33.38 29.69
C ASN A 2 -1.35 -31.89 29.63
N LEU A 3 -1.06 -31.24 30.70
CA LEU A 3 -1.03 -29.81 30.75
C LEU A 3 0.08 -29.22 29.89
N GLU A 4 1.18 -29.93 29.85
CA GLU A 4 2.30 -29.41 29.10
C GLU A 4 2.03 -29.30 27.63
N ILE A 5 1.27 -30.24 27.12
CA ILE A 5 0.97 -30.23 25.70
C ILE A 5 0.16 -29.05 25.35
N ILE A 6 -0.76 -28.67 26.21
CA ILE A 6 -1.61 -27.53 25.97
C ILE A 6 -0.81 -26.24 25.91
N GLN A 7 0.17 -26.13 26.77
CA GLN A 7 0.99 -24.94 26.78
C GLN A 7 1.77 -24.76 25.50
N TRP A 8 2.22 -25.85 24.96
CA TRP A 8 2.96 -25.74 23.72
C TRP A 8 2.11 -25.18 22.58
N LEU A 9 0.87 -25.59 22.55
CA LEU A 9 -0.01 -25.08 21.51
C LEU A 9 -0.16 -23.57 21.61
N ALA A 10 -0.27 -23.08 22.82
CA ALA A 10 -0.42 -21.64 23.00
C ALA A 10 0.80 -20.91 22.49
N LEU A 11 1.97 -21.43 22.74
CA LEU A 11 3.18 -20.80 22.27
C LEU A 11 3.25 -20.78 20.76
N ALA A 12 2.88 -21.84 20.14
CA ALA A 12 2.91 -21.90 18.69
C ALA A 12 2.02 -20.85 18.09
N LEU A 13 0.85 -20.63 18.67
CA LEU A 13 -0.05 -19.62 18.17
C LEU A 13 0.54 -18.24 18.30
N CYS A 14 1.19 -17.95 19.40
CA CYS A 14 1.80 -16.64 19.57
C CYS A 14 2.87 -16.38 18.54
N VAL A 15 3.68 -17.38 18.25
CA VAL A 15 4.73 -17.23 17.27
C VAL A 15 4.14 -16.96 15.90
N THR A 16 3.10 -17.69 15.56
CA THR A 16 2.46 -17.49 14.27
C THR A 16 1.93 -16.08 14.13
N ALA A 17 1.30 -15.57 15.17
CA ALA A 17 0.75 -14.23 15.11
C ALA A 17 1.83 -13.19 14.89
N SER A 18 3.00 -13.41 15.47
CA SER A 18 4.06 -12.41 15.39
C SER A 18 4.69 -12.34 14.00
N THR A 19 4.46 -13.33 13.14
CA THR A 19 5.05 -13.30 11.81
C THR A 19 4.19 -12.57 10.80
N ASP A 20 2.98 -12.16 11.18
CA ASP A 20 2.08 -11.53 10.24
C ASP A 20 2.34 -10.05 10.04
N GLY A 21 3.24 -9.47 10.81
CA GLY A 21 3.49 -8.05 10.74
C GLY A 21 2.45 -7.27 11.50
N SER A 22 2.78 -6.07 11.85
CA SER A 22 1.90 -5.15 12.56
C SER A 22 1.88 -3.82 11.85
N PRO A 23 0.84 -3.01 12.04
CA PRO A 23 0.79 -1.70 11.41
C PRO A 23 2.06 -0.91 11.68
N GLY A 24 2.67 -0.42 10.60
CA GLY A 24 3.92 0.33 10.69
C GLY A 24 5.16 -0.50 10.51
N ASP A 25 5.08 -1.81 10.54
CA ASP A 25 6.23 -2.66 10.29
C ASP A 25 6.60 -2.63 8.81
N PRO A 26 7.88 -2.86 8.47
CA PRO A 26 8.28 -2.85 7.05
C PRO A 26 7.55 -3.89 6.20
N ASP A 27 7.11 -4.98 6.80
CA ASP A 27 6.40 -6.03 6.07
C ASP A 27 4.91 -5.84 6.01
N PHE A 28 4.40 -4.82 6.67
CA PHE A 28 2.96 -4.57 6.73
C PHE A 28 2.56 -3.64 5.58
N TYR A 29 1.61 -4.06 4.76
CA TYR A 29 1.15 -3.17 3.70
C TYR A 29 0.00 -2.31 4.22
N ASN A 30 0.14 -1.00 4.02
CA ASN A 30 -0.87 -0.04 4.44
C ASN A 30 -1.86 0.28 3.33
N THR A 31 -1.54 -0.09 2.10
CA THR A 31 -2.38 0.20 0.93
C THR A 31 -2.19 -0.91 -0.08
N VAL A 32 -3.27 -1.33 -0.71
CA VAL A 32 -3.20 -2.17 -1.90
C VAL A 32 -4.07 -1.50 -2.95
N ALA A 33 -3.56 -1.39 -4.16
CA ALA A 33 -4.30 -0.76 -5.22
C ALA A 33 -4.06 -1.48 -6.54
N ASP A 34 -5.08 -1.51 -7.36
CA ASP A 34 -4.93 -1.96 -8.74
C ASP A 34 -4.34 -0.82 -9.54
N ILE A 35 -3.28 -1.08 -10.29
CA ILE A 35 -2.65 -0.08 -11.15
C ILE A 35 -2.92 -0.45 -12.60
N TYR A 36 -3.11 0.59 -13.42
CA TYR A 36 -3.52 0.42 -14.81
C TYR A 36 -2.64 1.27 -15.72
N SER A 37 -2.30 0.71 -16.88
CA SER A 37 -1.50 1.45 -17.85
C SER A 37 -2.35 2.27 -18.80
N GLY A 38 -3.66 2.29 -18.61
CA GLY A 38 -4.58 3.09 -19.39
C GLY A 38 -5.49 3.90 -18.50
N PRO A 39 -6.38 4.71 -19.11
CA PRO A 39 -7.27 5.58 -18.34
C PRO A 39 -8.45 4.80 -17.75
N ASP A 40 -9.14 5.47 -16.82
CA ASP A 40 -10.43 5.03 -16.30
C ASP A 40 -10.40 3.68 -15.59
N CYS A 41 -9.22 3.21 -15.16
CA CYS A 41 -9.09 1.91 -14.49
C CYS A 41 -9.76 0.79 -15.28
N GLY A 42 -9.55 0.82 -16.60
CA GLY A 42 -10.13 -0.19 -17.47
C GLY A 42 -9.42 -1.52 -17.31
N GLU A 43 -10.19 -2.60 -17.22
CA GLU A 43 -9.60 -3.91 -16.95
C GLU A 43 -8.64 -4.35 -18.03
N GLU A 44 -8.83 -3.91 -19.25
CA GLU A 44 -7.93 -4.28 -20.33
C GLU A 44 -6.53 -3.70 -20.15
N SER A 45 -6.38 -2.69 -19.30
CA SER A 45 -5.08 -2.08 -19.04
C SER A 45 -4.56 -2.40 -17.63
N PHE A 46 -5.17 -3.35 -16.94
CA PHE A 46 -4.74 -3.74 -15.60
C PHE A 46 -3.31 -4.28 -15.65
N VAL A 47 -2.46 -3.81 -14.74
CA VAL A 47 -1.08 -4.26 -14.66
C VAL A 47 -0.93 -5.27 -13.52
N TRP A 48 -1.20 -4.86 -12.30
CA TRP A 48 -1.18 -5.76 -11.16
C TRP A 48 -1.72 -5.02 -9.92
N ALA A 49 -1.87 -5.79 -8.84
CA ALA A 49 -2.26 -5.21 -7.56
C ALA A 49 -1.00 -4.80 -6.82
N ASP A 50 -0.82 -3.52 -6.61
CA ASP A 50 0.42 -2.94 -6.08
C ASP A 50 0.27 -2.60 -4.60
N PRO A 51 1.06 -3.21 -3.72
CA PRO A 51 1.01 -2.88 -2.30
C PRO A 51 2.02 -1.78 -1.96
N ILE A 52 1.67 -0.99 -0.94
CA ILE A 52 2.59 -0.03 -0.34
C ILE A 52 2.84 -0.49 1.08
N PHE A 53 4.11 -0.67 1.43
CA PHE A 53 4.51 -1.23 2.71
C PHE A 53 5.00 -0.17 3.66
N GLY A 54 5.02 -0.52 4.94
CA GLY A 54 5.67 0.26 5.96
C GLY A 54 4.74 1.23 6.66
N ARG A 55 5.33 2.17 7.36
CA ARG A 55 4.55 3.10 8.19
C ARG A 55 4.10 4.35 7.45
N GLY A 56 4.55 4.55 6.23
CA GLY A 56 4.24 5.78 5.51
C GLY A 56 5.07 6.94 6.02
N GLY A 57 4.59 8.15 5.72
CA GLY A 57 5.26 9.36 6.18
C GLY A 57 6.42 9.80 5.29
N ASN A 58 6.57 9.19 4.14
CA ASN A 58 7.63 9.58 3.21
C ASN A 58 7.15 9.36 1.78
N CYS A 59 7.79 10.03 0.85
CA CYS A 59 7.48 9.89 -0.56
C CYS A 59 8.08 8.59 -1.08
N GLN A 60 7.26 7.76 -1.71
CA GLN A 60 7.71 6.45 -2.17
C GLN A 60 7.43 6.29 -3.66
N PRO A 61 8.34 5.64 -4.40
CA PRO A 61 8.08 5.37 -5.81
C PRO A 61 7.02 4.30 -5.96
N LEU A 62 6.22 4.42 -7.01
CA LEU A 62 5.21 3.41 -7.31
C LEU A 62 5.81 2.26 -8.11
N ASP A 63 6.74 2.56 -8.99
CA ASP A 63 7.38 1.52 -9.79
C ASP A 63 8.67 1.08 -9.12
N ARG A 64 8.54 0.15 -8.18
CA ARG A 64 9.70 -0.30 -7.42
C ARG A 64 10.47 -1.41 -8.08
N HIS A 65 9.95 -1.96 -9.16
CA HIS A 65 10.60 -3.07 -9.84
C HIS A 65 11.27 -2.67 -11.14
N GLY A 66 10.98 -1.45 -11.62
CA GLY A 66 11.64 -0.94 -12.81
C GLY A 66 11.15 -1.51 -14.12
N ASN A 67 10.09 -2.31 -14.09
CA ASN A 67 9.56 -2.89 -15.32
C ASN A 67 8.05 -2.77 -15.41
N THR A 68 7.48 -1.88 -14.63
CA THR A 68 6.05 -1.62 -14.67
C THR A 68 5.79 -0.59 -15.76
N PRO A 69 4.78 -0.78 -16.61
CA PRO A 69 4.41 0.26 -17.57
C PRO A 69 3.94 1.51 -16.84
N ASP A 70 3.83 2.61 -17.59
CA ASP A 70 3.33 3.85 -17.02
C ASP A 70 1.99 3.61 -16.34
N ILE A 71 1.82 4.21 -15.17
CA ILE A 71 0.59 4.06 -14.40
C ILE A 71 -0.29 5.26 -14.69
N LEU A 72 -1.30 5.06 -15.53
CA LEU A 72 -2.18 6.16 -15.92
C LEU A 72 -3.41 6.26 -15.06
N SER A 73 -3.82 5.18 -14.40
CA SER A 73 -4.91 5.24 -13.43
C SER A 73 -4.65 4.27 -12.30
N TYR A 74 -5.31 4.53 -11.17
CA TYR A 74 -4.98 3.87 -9.91
C TYR A 74 -6.25 3.75 -9.10
N ARG A 75 -6.54 2.56 -8.58
CA ARG A 75 -7.74 2.36 -7.78
C ARG A 75 -7.40 1.56 -6.54
N PRO A 76 -7.38 2.21 -5.37
CA PRO A 76 -7.14 1.48 -4.12
C PRO A 76 -8.24 0.46 -3.87
N THR A 77 -7.85 -0.74 -3.50
CA THR A 77 -8.80 -1.78 -3.10
C THR A 77 -8.84 -1.93 -1.59
N ASP A 78 -7.77 -1.52 -0.90
CA ASP A 78 -7.72 -1.62 0.54
C ASP A 78 -6.74 -0.57 1.07
N ILE A 79 -7.21 0.26 2.01
CA ILE A 79 -6.37 1.25 2.69
C ILE A 79 -6.56 1.02 4.18
N TYR A 80 -5.45 0.87 4.92
CA TYR A 80 -5.53 0.68 6.35
C TYR A 80 -6.31 1.85 6.99
N PRO A 81 -7.16 1.59 7.98
CA PRO A 81 -8.02 2.64 8.54
C PRO A 81 -7.24 3.88 8.96
N ASP A 82 -7.76 5.03 8.59
CA ASP A 82 -7.21 6.34 8.92
C ASP A 82 -5.90 6.68 8.21
N CYS A 83 -5.45 5.84 7.29
CA CYS A 83 -4.35 6.21 6.41
C CYS A 83 -4.89 7.04 5.26
N ILE A 84 -4.12 8.03 4.84
CA ILE A 84 -4.46 8.90 3.73
C ILE A 84 -3.42 8.71 2.64
N VAL A 85 -3.90 8.40 1.45
CA VAL A 85 -3.02 8.12 0.30
C VAL A 85 -3.15 9.26 -0.69
N THR A 86 -2.00 9.79 -1.12
CA THR A 86 -1.96 10.85 -2.12
C THR A 86 -0.96 10.45 -3.21
N LEU A 87 -1.38 10.61 -4.45
CA LEU A 87 -0.55 10.23 -5.59
C LEU A 87 0.04 11.48 -6.25
N TYR A 88 1.20 11.30 -6.86
CA TYR A 88 1.92 12.40 -7.48
C TYR A 88 2.49 11.96 -8.83
N THR A 89 2.66 12.93 -9.70
CA THR A 89 3.20 12.69 -11.04
C THR A 89 4.69 13.03 -11.12
N ASP A 90 5.32 13.30 -9.99
CA ASP A 90 6.76 13.55 -9.91
C ASP A 90 7.37 12.64 -8.85
N THR A 91 8.69 12.56 -8.83
CA THR A 91 9.38 11.64 -7.93
C THR A 91 9.56 12.18 -6.52
N GLU A 92 9.22 13.43 -6.27
CA GLU A 92 9.45 14.06 -4.97
C GLU A 92 8.16 14.39 -4.23
N CYS A 93 7.02 13.97 -4.76
CA CYS A 93 5.72 14.24 -4.17
C CYS A 93 5.46 15.74 -4.01
N LYS A 94 5.84 16.51 -5.01
CA LYS A 94 5.67 17.96 -5.00
C LYS A 94 4.73 18.47 -6.07
N SER A 95 4.31 17.62 -6.99
CA SER A 95 3.37 18.02 -8.02
C SER A 95 1.98 18.21 -7.39
N THR A 96 1.00 18.48 -8.24
CA THR A 96 -0.39 18.55 -7.77
C THR A 96 -0.77 17.26 -7.08
N PRO A 97 -1.31 17.32 -5.86
CA PRO A 97 -1.70 16.10 -5.16
C PRO A 97 -3.01 15.53 -5.70
N TYR A 98 -3.05 14.21 -5.80
CA TYR A 98 -4.26 13.50 -6.22
C TYR A 98 -4.65 12.54 -5.10
N PRO A 99 -5.66 12.89 -4.29
CA PRO A 99 -6.09 12.00 -3.21
C PRO A 99 -6.65 10.70 -3.77
N ALA A 100 -6.32 9.60 -3.13
CA ALA A 100 -6.79 8.28 -3.55
C ALA A 100 -7.64 7.68 -2.45
N GLU A 101 -8.82 7.15 -2.81
CA GLU A 101 -9.75 6.56 -1.86
C GLU A 101 -10.16 5.19 -2.34
N VAL A 102 -10.54 4.34 -1.40
CA VAL A 102 -10.91 2.96 -1.70
C VAL A 102 -12.02 2.90 -2.73
N ASN A 103 -11.83 2.05 -3.73
CA ASN A 103 -12.80 1.79 -4.80
C ASN A 103 -13.06 2.97 -5.72
N GLN A 104 -12.19 3.96 -5.71
CA GLN A 104 -12.32 5.12 -6.60
C GLN A 104 -11.15 5.15 -7.55
N CYS A 105 -11.43 5.34 -8.83
CA CYS A 105 -10.40 5.45 -9.84
C CYS A 105 -9.83 6.85 -9.85
N VAL A 106 -8.50 6.96 -9.79
CA VAL A 106 -7.80 8.23 -9.81
C VAL A 106 -6.95 8.29 -11.06
N GLN A 107 -6.96 9.40 -11.77
CA GLN A 107 -6.12 9.58 -12.94
C GLN A 107 -5.79 11.06 -13.10
N ALA A 108 -4.66 11.35 -13.75
CA ALA A 108 -4.15 12.69 -13.86
C ALA A 108 -3.88 13.13 -15.29
N GLY A 109 -4.04 12.25 -16.26
CA GLY A 109 -3.71 12.57 -17.64
C GLY A 109 -2.24 12.37 -17.96
N ILE A 110 -1.38 12.27 -16.96
CA ILE A 110 0.03 11.89 -17.11
C ILE A 110 0.31 10.84 -16.05
N PRO A 111 1.38 10.06 -16.22
CA PRO A 111 1.61 8.92 -15.32
C PRO A 111 1.85 9.34 -13.87
N PHE A 112 1.31 8.55 -12.95
CA PHE A 112 1.68 8.64 -11.54
C PHE A 112 3.00 7.95 -11.33
N VAL A 113 3.90 8.56 -10.57
CA VAL A 113 5.22 7.96 -10.32
C VAL A 113 5.53 7.81 -8.84
N SER A 114 4.82 8.47 -7.95
CA SER A 114 5.08 8.34 -6.52
C SER A 114 3.81 8.51 -5.71
N ALA A 115 3.90 8.10 -4.45
CA ALA A 115 2.78 8.19 -3.52
C ALA A 115 3.30 8.60 -2.16
N PHE A 116 2.45 9.30 -1.42
CA PHE A 116 2.72 9.64 -0.02
C PHE A 116 1.56 9.10 0.79
N VAL A 117 1.85 8.25 1.76
CA VAL A 117 0.82 7.68 2.64
C VAL A 117 1.06 8.20 4.05
N GLN A 118 0.04 8.81 4.62
CA GLN A 118 0.08 9.31 5.99
C GLN A 118 -0.84 8.47 6.84
N CYS A 119 -0.29 7.81 7.84
CA CYS A 119 -1.05 6.91 8.72
C CYS A 119 -0.93 7.38 10.16
N PRO A 120 -1.82 6.91 11.05
CA PRO A 120 -1.69 7.27 12.47
C PRO A 120 -0.34 6.89 13.05
N PHE A 121 0.23 5.76 12.61
CA PHE A 121 1.53 5.31 13.11
C PHE A 121 2.70 5.93 12.36
N SER A 122 2.46 6.83 11.41
CA SER A 122 3.55 7.48 10.68
C SER A 122 4.33 8.44 11.57
N ILE A 123 3.70 8.99 12.57
CA ILE A 123 4.29 10.05 13.40
C ILE A 123 4.96 9.50 14.63
N GLY A 124 4.53 8.41 15.14
CA GLY A 124 4.94 7.93 16.44
C GLY A 124 6.28 7.26 16.51
N SER A 125 7.15 7.54 15.61
CA SER A 125 8.43 6.80 15.64
C SER A 125 9.57 7.58 16.21
#